data_f56aa80146dffcfe33190287423b91fe
#
_entry.id   f56aa80146dffcfe33190287423b91fe
#
_cell.length_a   1.000
_cell.length_b   1.000
_cell.length_c   1.000
_cell.angle_alpha   90.00
_cell.angle_beta   90.00
_cell.angle_gamma   90.00
#
_symmetry.space_group_name_H-M   'P 1'
#
loop_
_entity.id
_entity.type
_entity.pdbx_description
1 polymer ?
#
loop_
_entity_poly.entity_id
_entity_poly.type
_entity_poly.pdbx_seq_one_letter_code
_entity_poly.pdbx_strand_id
1 'polypeptide(L)'
;MKSKFFKIIAGVFILANLGMAEYVKKDNAVYYKYSEEDDSEFKVENVDLGTFKILNDKYAKDRKNVYFSGNKSFEDVDSKTFEVLPQYYSRDKNNVYKPINEWIQKIDGANPKTIKVLNEFYSKDDKNVYYDMDKILDADVNSFEITGKERYYAKDKNSVYYLGEKIEGANPKAFKIISDGSYSKDDKNVYAGLEIVKGADPQTFKEIFGTNYARDKNNILNFCLLHNIFLF
;
A
#
# COMPACT_ATOMS: atom_id res chain seq x y z
N MET A 1 11.29 -13.31 -36.93
CA MET A 1 10.07 -14.00 -36.49
C MET A 1 10.45 -15.40 -36.05
N LYS A 2 10.59 -15.63 -34.74
CA LYS A 2 10.82 -16.98 -34.20
C LYS A 2 9.59 -17.34 -33.34
N SER A 3 8.85 -18.31 -33.84
CA SER A 3 7.72 -18.96 -33.22
C SER A 3 8.17 -19.62 -31.91
N LYS A 4 7.59 -19.24 -30.76
CA LYS A 4 7.78 -19.94 -29.50
C LYS A 4 6.83 -21.14 -29.47
N PHE A 5 7.40 -22.32 -29.46
CA PHE A 5 6.69 -23.57 -29.28
C PHE A 5 6.14 -23.69 -27.85
N PHE A 6 4.83 -23.89 -27.75
CA PHE A 6 4.16 -24.34 -26.55
C PHE A 6 4.52 -25.80 -26.28
N LYS A 7 5.19 -26.06 -25.15
CA LYS A 7 5.26 -27.40 -24.57
C LYS A 7 4.12 -27.57 -23.58
N ILE A 8 3.11 -28.32 -23.98
CA ILE A 8 2.07 -28.81 -23.07
C ILE A 8 2.67 -30.01 -22.34
N ILE A 9 3.01 -29.80 -21.05
CA ILE A 9 3.24 -30.90 -20.11
C ILE A 9 2.02 -30.95 -19.21
N ALA A 10 1.44 -32.13 -19.09
CA ALA A 10 0.15 -32.39 -18.46
C ALA A 10 0.03 -31.73 -17.08
N GLY A 11 -0.93 -30.83 -16.93
CA GLY A 11 -1.48 -30.42 -15.63
C GLY A 11 -0.97 -29.13 -15.02
N VAL A 12 -0.23 -28.27 -15.72
CA VAL A 12 0.22 -26.97 -15.16
C VAL A 12 -0.27 -25.82 -16.06
N PHE A 13 -1.25 -25.08 -15.61
CA PHE A 13 -1.55 -23.75 -16.14
C PHE A 13 -0.49 -22.78 -15.59
N ILE A 14 0.54 -22.49 -16.38
CA ILE A 14 1.45 -21.38 -16.13
C ILE A 14 0.84 -20.16 -16.80
N LEU A 15 0.26 -19.26 -16.01
CA LEU A 15 0.10 -17.87 -16.41
C LEU A 15 1.49 -17.24 -16.34
N ALA A 16 2.20 -17.21 -17.45
CA ALA A 16 3.48 -16.53 -17.57
C ALA A 16 3.25 -15.02 -17.47
N ASN A 17 3.40 -14.45 -16.27
CA ASN A 17 3.63 -13.02 -16.09
C ASN A 17 5.14 -12.80 -16.09
N LEU A 18 5.62 -12.08 -17.09
CA LEU A 18 7.03 -11.74 -17.30
C LEU A 18 7.58 -10.97 -16.08
N GLY A 19 8.55 -11.56 -15.40
CA GLY A 19 9.40 -10.89 -14.41
C GLY A 19 8.87 -10.81 -12.97
N MET A 20 7.79 -11.50 -12.63
CA MET A 20 7.22 -11.46 -11.27
C MET A 20 7.59 -12.69 -10.45
N ALA A 21 7.69 -12.49 -9.15
CA ALA A 21 7.78 -13.56 -8.16
C ALA A 21 6.60 -14.55 -8.30
N GLU A 22 6.84 -15.86 -8.14
CA GLU A 22 5.80 -16.86 -8.33
C GLU A 22 5.99 -18.15 -7.53
N TYR A 23 4.88 -18.87 -7.33
CA TYR A 23 4.90 -20.24 -6.80
C TYR A 23 5.01 -21.26 -7.92
N VAL A 24 5.95 -22.19 -7.81
CA VAL A 24 6.20 -23.27 -8.77
C VAL A 24 6.03 -24.63 -8.10
N LYS A 25 5.19 -25.50 -8.72
CA LYS A 25 5.09 -26.92 -8.31
C LYS A 25 6.00 -27.76 -9.18
N LYS A 26 6.98 -28.43 -8.58
CA LYS A 26 7.87 -29.37 -9.27
C LYS A 26 8.39 -30.42 -8.30
N ASP A 27 8.79 -31.58 -8.79
CA ASP A 27 9.43 -32.65 -8.00
C ASP A 27 8.68 -33.00 -6.70
N ASN A 28 7.35 -33.03 -6.78
CA ASN A 28 6.47 -33.29 -5.65
C ASN A 28 6.67 -32.31 -4.46
N ALA A 29 7.03 -31.05 -4.76
CA ALA A 29 7.21 -29.96 -3.81
C ALA A 29 6.69 -28.65 -4.38
N VAL A 30 6.64 -27.62 -3.55
CA VAL A 30 6.34 -26.24 -3.94
C VAL A 30 7.57 -25.39 -3.67
N TYR A 31 7.89 -24.53 -4.60
CA TYR A 31 8.97 -23.55 -4.51
C TYR A 31 8.41 -22.16 -4.74
N TYR A 32 9.09 -21.16 -4.22
CA TYR A 32 8.81 -19.75 -4.48
C TYR A 32 10.04 -19.10 -5.10
N LYS A 33 9.85 -18.37 -6.21
CA LYS A 33 10.87 -17.57 -6.90
C LYS A 33 10.58 -16.09 -6.70
N TYR A 34 11.59 -15.30 -6.40
CA TYR A 34 11.45 -13.84 -6.23
C TYR A 34 11.40 -13.06 -7.55
N SER A 35 12.11 -13.53 -8.58
CA SER A 35 12.11 -12.94 -9.92
C SER A 35 12.55 -13.96 -10.97
N GLU A 36 12.31 -13.67 -12.25
CA GLU A 36 12.83 -14.49 -13.34
C GLU A 36 14.34 -14.31 -13.58
N GLU A 37 14.89 -13.16 -13.19
CA GLU A 37 16.31 -12.83 -13.37
C GLU A 37 17.20 -13.50 -12.33
N ASP A 38 16.63 -13.82 -11.18
CA ASP A 38 17.28 -14.54 -10.10
C ASP A 38 16.76 -15.99 -10.13
N ASP A 39 17.63 -16.94 -10.55
CA ASP A 39 17.32 -18.37 -10.52
C ASP A 39 17.17 -18.92 -9.08
N SER A 40 17.30 -18.06 -8.07
CA SER A 40 17.10 -18.45 -6.68
C SER A 40 15.64 -18.78 -6.43
N GLU A 41 15.41 -19.99 -6.00
CA GLU A 41 14.13 -20.46 -5.51
C GLU A 41 14.34 -21.14 -4.16
N PHE A 42 13.37 -21.03 -3.30
CA PHE A 42 13.41 -21.78 -2.04
C PHE A 42 12.17 -22.64 -1.90
N LYS A 43 12.35 -23.77 -1.27
CA LYS A 43 11.28 -24.72 -1.02
C LYS A 43 10.33 -24.18 0.03
N VAL A 44 9.04 -24.19 -0.29
CA VAL A 44 7.99 -23.83 0.66
C VAL A 44 7.73 -25.00 1.59
N GLU A 45 7.94 -24.80 2.87
CA GLU A 45 7.84 -25.87 3.86
C GLU A 45 6.40 -26.08 4.37
N ASN A 46 6.14 -27.31 4.85
CA ASN A 46 4.89 -27.72 5.48
C ASN A 46 3.63 -27.60 4.60
N VAL A 47 3.79 -27.79 3.30
CA VAL A 47 2.73 -27.70 2.31
C VAL A 47 1.94 -29.02 2.22
N ASP A 48 0.62 -28.94 2.31
CA ASP A 48 -0.28 -30.01 1.88
C ASP A 48 -0.50 -29.95 0.37
N LEU A 49 0.32 -30.66 -0.39
CA LEU A 49 0.29 -30.64 -1.87
C LEU A 49 -1.06 -31.00 -2.46
N GLY A 50 -1.82 -31.87 -1.78
CA GLY A 50 -3.13 -32.33 -2.24
C GLY A 50 -4.18 -31.24 -2.26
N THR A 51 -4.01 -30.19 -1.44
CA THR A 51 -4.96 -29.08 -1.31
C THR A 51 -4.37 -27.71 -1.63
N PHE A 52 -3.08 -27.68 -2.00
CA PHE A 52 -2.38 -26.42 -2.30
C PHE A 52 -2.94 -25.69 -3.52
N LYS A 53 -3.26 -24.41 -3.33
CA LYS A 53 -3.78 -23.50 -4.36
C LYS A 53 -2.97 -22.21 -4.37
N ILE A 54 -2.50 -21.82 -5.54
CA ILE A 54 -1.95 -20.49 -5.81
C ILE A 54 -3.12 -19.53 -5.96
N LEU A 55 -3.10 -18.42 -5.26
CA LEU A 55 -4.13 -17.38 -5.31
C LEU A 55 -3.71 -16.21 -6.21
N ASN A 56 -2.44 -15.80 -6.14
CA ASN A 56 -1.77 -14.86 -7.04
C ASN A 56 -0.25 -15.04 -6.92
N ASP A 57 0.52 -14.09 -7.44
CA ASP A 57 2.00 -14.08 -7.40
C ASP A 57 2.58 -14.13 -5.98
N LYS A 58 1.90 -13.55 -4.99
CA LYS A 58 2.35 -13.47 -3.59
C LYS A 58 1.66 -14.46 -2.65
N TYR A 59 0.40 -14.81 -2.93
CA TYR A 59 -0.41 -15.61 -2.02
C TYR A 59 -0.67 -17.01 -2.55
N ALA A 60 -0.55 -17.99 -1.66
CA ALA A 60 -1.05 -19.35 -1.85
C ALA A 60 -1.68 -19.85 -0.54
N LYS A 61 -2.45 -20.92 -0.61
CA LYS A 61 -2.98 -21.60 0.56
C LYS A 61 -3.13 -23.10 0.34
N ASP A 62 -3.18 -23.84 1.43
CA ASP A 62 -3.68 -25.21 1.47
C ASP A 62 -4.86 -25.30 2.48
N ARG A 63 -5.31 -26.47 2.82
CA ARG A 63 -6.45 -26.61 3.75
C ARG A 63 -6.16 -26.14 5.17
N LYS A 64 -4.87 -26.00 5.56
CA LYS A 64 -4.45 -25.65 6.91
C LYS A 64 -3.75 -24.31 6.99
N ASN A 65 -2.98 -23.96 5.96
CA ASN A 65 -2.06 -22.84 5.99
C ASN A 65 -2.34 -21.84 4.87
N VAL A 66 -1.95 -20.60 5.11
CA VAL A 66 -1.80 -19.55 4.09
C VAL A 66 -0.31 -19.25 3.96
N TYR A 67 0.15 -18.96 2.76
CA TYR A 67 1.53 -18.64 2.43
C TYR A 67 1.57 -17.28 1.76
N PHE A 68 2.53 -16.45 2.16
CA PHE A 68 2.83 -15.17 1.54
C PHE A 68 4.31 -15.13 1.15
N SER A 69 4.60 -14.86 -0.13
CA SER A 69 5.97 -14.85 -0.68
C SER A 69 6.78 -16.09 -0.27
N GLY A 70 6.14 -17.28 -0.32
CA GLY A 70 6.74 -18.56 0.05
C GLY A 70 6.79 -18.85 1.54
N ASN A 71 6.60 -17.86 2.40
CA ASN A 71 6.61 -18.05 3.85
C ASN A 71 5.22 -18.46 4.35
N LYS A 72 5.19 -19.38 5.32
CA LYS A 72 3.95 -19.72 6.01
C LYS A 72 3.49 -18.51 6.84
N SER A 73 2.23 -18.13 6.69
CA SER A 73 1.61 -17.09 7.53
C SER A 73 1.43 -17.55 8.97
N PHE A 74 1.10 -16.62 9.86
CA PHE A 74 0.87 -16.87 11.28
C PHE A 74 -0.20 -17.94 11.55
N GLU A 75 -0.15 -18.54 12.74
CA GLU A 75 -1.00 -19.67 13.13
C GLU A 75 -2.49 -19.38 13.16
N ASP A 76 -2.88 -18.10 13.33
CA ASP A 76 -4.28 -17.68 13.52
C ASP A 76 -5.06 -17.36 12.23
N VAL A 77 -4.47 -17.57 11.05
CA VAL A 77 -5.15 -17.30 9.77
C VAL A 77 -6.06 -18.47 9.40
N ASP A 78 -7.36 -18.20 9.24
CA ASP A 78 -8.32 -19.22 8.78
C ASP A 78 -8.19 -19.42 7.26
N SER A 79 -7.40 -20.40 6.86
CA SER A 79 -7.20 -20.75 5.46
C SER A 79 -8.49 -21.06 4.69
N LYS A 80 -9.53 -21.58 5.35
CA LYS A 80 -10.78 -21.95 4.67
C LYS A 80 -11.51 -20.73 4.13
N THR A 81 -11.54 -19.65 4.91
CA THR A 81 -12.25 -18.41 4.57
C THR A 81 -11.33 -17.31 4.06
N PHE A 82 -10.03 -17.59 3.92
CA PHE A 82 -9.04 -16.63 3.46
C PHE A 82 -9.30 -16.19 2.01
N GLU A 83 -9.31 -14.86 1.82
CA GLU A 83 -9.49 -14.18 0.53
C GLU A 83 -8.43 -13.10 0.35
N VAL A 84 -7.92 -12.96 -0.86
CA VAL A 84 -7.04 -11.86 -1.26
C VAL A 84 -7.87 -10.67 -1.71
N LEU A 85 -7.49 -9.50 -1.26
CA LEU A 85 -8.09 -8.20 -1.58
C LEU A 85 -7.15 -7.38 -2.50
N PRO A 86 -7.59 -6.25 -3.05
CA PRO A 86 -6.71 -5.35 -3.80
C PRO A 86 -5.47 -4.93 -3.01
N GLN A 87 -4.39 -4.53 -3.72
CA GLN A 87 -3.12 -4.07 -3.13
C GLN A 87 -2.50 -5.08 -2.15
N TYR A 88 -2.67 -6.37 -2.42
CA TYR A 88 -2.20 -7.47 -1.57
C TYR A 88 -2.74 -7.48 -0.13
N TYR A 89 -3.74 -6.66 0.20
CA TYR A 89 -4.48 -6.89 1.43
C TYR A 89 -5.17 -8.26 1.38
N SER A 90 -5.51 -8.77 2.54
CA SER A 90 -6.24 -10.04 2.63
C SER A 90 -7.13 -10.07 3.86
N ARG A 91 -8.06 -10.99 3.89
CA ARG A 91 -8.94 -11.22 5.04
C ARG A 91 -9.27 -12.69 5.19
N ASP A 92 -9.68 -13.05 6.37
CA ASP A 92 -10.49 -14.24 6.63
C ASP A 92 -11.80 -13.85 7.32
N LYS A 93 -12.53 -14.80 7.85
CA LYS A 93 -13.80 -14.51 8.56
C LYS A 93 -13.64 -13.67 9.84
N ASN A 94 -12.44 -13.64 10.42
CA ASN A 94 -12.15 -13.03 11.72
C ASN A 94 -11.35 -11.73 11.62
N ASN A 95 -10.41 -11.65 10.67
CA ASN A 95 -9.39 -10.62 10.65
C ASN A 95 -9.17 -10.07 9.24
N VAL A 96 -8.58 -8.86 9.18
CA VAL A 96 -8.00 -8.24 7.99
C VAL A 96 -6.50 -8.21 8.15
N TYR A 97 -5.78 -8.45 7.06
CA TYR A 97 -4.33 -8.50 7.04
C TYR A 97 -3.76 -7.59 5.96
N LYS A 98 -2.56 -7.08 6.21
CA LYS A 98 -1.76 -6.32 5.26
C LYS A 98 -0.36 -6.90 5.19
N PRO A 99 0.27 -6.99 4.01
CA PRO A 99 1.67 -7.38 3.90
C PRO A 99 2.58 -6.25 4.39
N ILE A 100 3.55 -6.63 5.21
CA ILE A 100 4.67 -5.78 5.63
C ILE A 100 5.94 -6.59 5.36
N ASN A 101 6.75 -6.13 4.40
CA ASN A 101 7.90 -6.87 3.90
C ASN A 101 7.49 -8.27 3.36
N GLU A 102 8.02 -9.33 3.94
CA GLU A 102 7.76 -10.72 3.53
C GLU A 102 6.68 -11.43 4.36
N TRP A 103 5.95 -10.72 5.20
CA TRP A 103 4.95 -11.27 6.11
C TRP A 103 3.63 -10.55 5.98
N ILE A 104 2.55 -11.24 6.30
CA ILE A 104 1.26 -10.57 6.51
C ILE A 104 1.08 -10.29 8.01
N GLN A 105 0.54 -9.10 8.30
CA GLN A 105 0.25 -8.68 9.67
C GLN A 105 -1.21 -8.30 9.79
N LYS A 106 -1.77 -8.53 10.95
CA LYS A 106 -3.17 -8.22 11.26
C LYS A 106 -3.35 -6.72 11.47
N ILE A 107 -4.40 -6.17 10.89
CA ILE A 107 -4.87 -4.81 11.18
C ILE A 107 -5.82 -4.89 12.36
N ASP A 108 -5.37 -4.44 13.52
CA ASP A 108 -6.13 -4.56 14.76
C ASP A 108 -7.44 -3.79 14.72
N GLY A 109 -8.52 -4.50 15.07
CA GLY A 109 -9.88 -3.95 15.12
C GLY A 109 -10.56 -3.71 13.77
N ALA A 110 -9.90 -4.04 12.65
CA ALA A 110 -10.52 -3.92 11.34
C ALA A 110 -11.60 -5.00 11.14
N ASN A 111 -12.76 -4.57 10.63
CA ASN A 111 -13.89 -5.44 10.38
C ASN A 111 -13.77 -6.12 9.00
N PRO A 112 -13.51 -7.46 8.95
CA PRO A 112 -13.34 -8.15 7.67
C PRO A 112 -14.59 -8.17 6.79
N LYS A 113 -15.78 -7.94 7.35
CA LYS A 113 -17.03 -7.94 6.56
C LYS A 113 -17.24 -6.64 5.78
N THR A 114 -16.67 -5.54 6.28
CA THR A 114 -16.93 -4.20 5.73
C THR A 114 -15.68 -3.49 5.21
N ILE A 115 -14.50 -4.10 5.37
CA ILE A 115 -13.23 -3.52 4.92
C ILE A 115 -13.25 -3.18 3.43
N LYS A 116 -12.78 -1.98 3.12
CA LYS A 116 -12.54 -1.46 1.77
C LYS A 116 -11.11 -0.97 1.68
N VAL A 117 -10.34 -1.52 0.77
CA VAL A 117 -9.01 -1.04 0.45
C VAL A 117 -9.16 0.16 -0.48
N LEU A 118 -8.60 1.30 -0.11
CA LEU A 118 -8.64 2.54 -0.88
C LEU A 118 -7.42 2.68 -1.80
N ASN A 119 -6.24 2.34 -1.26
CA ASN A 119 -4.98 2.20 -2.00
C ASN A 119 -4.01 1.31 -1.19
N GLU A 120 -2.73 1.28 -1.54
CA GLU A 120 -1.73 0.47 -0.83
C GLU A 120 -1.51 0.88 0.63
N PHE A 121 -1.85 2.11 1.02
CA PHE A 121 -1.64 2.64 2.37
C PHE A 121 -2.94 2.76 3.16
N TYR A 122 -4.02 3.19 2.51
CA TYR A 122 -5.27 3.51 3.19
C TYR A 122 -6.32 2.43 2.99
N SER A 123 -6.99 2.09 4.06
CA SER A 123 -8.19 1.25 4.07
C SER A 123 -9.23 1.79 5.07
N LYS A 124 -10.48 1.39 4.93
CA LYS A 124 -11.53 1.73 5.89
C LYS A 124 -12.55 0.61 6.02
N ASP A 125 -13.17 0.50 7.16
CA ASP A 125 -14.36 -0.33 7.39
C ASP A 125 -15.60 0.53 7.67
N ASP A 126 -16.61 -0.02 8.26
CA ASP A 126 -17.83 0.69 8.62
C ASP A 126 -17.68 1.67 9.81
N LYS A 127 -16.56 1.59 10.54
CA LYS A 127 -16.34 2.37 11.78
C LYS A 127 -15.04 3.17 11.79
N ASN A 128 -14.03 2.69 11.12
CA ASN A 128 -12.67 3.22 11.23
C ASN A 128 -12.01 3.40 9.87
N VAL A 129 -11.04 4.31 9.84
CA VAL A 129 -10.09 4.48 8.75
C VAL A 129 -8.72 4.07 9.25
N TYR A 130 -7.93 3.46 8.38
CA TYR A 130 -6.60 2.98 8.68
C TYR A 130 -5.58 3.51 7.68
N TYR A 131 -4.41 3.86 8.17
CA TYR A 131 -3.19 4.06 7.39
C TYR A 131 -2.21 2.94 7.76
N ASP A 132 -1.78 2.19 6.77
CA ASP A 132 -1.07 0.93 6.99
C ASP A 132 -1.86 0.01 7.95
N MET A 133 -1.39 -0.17 9.15
CA MET A 133 -2.04 -0.98 10.19
C MET A 133 -2.65 -0.13 11.29
N ASP A 134 -2.35 1.18 11.30
CA ASP A 134 -2.74 2.07 12.38
C ASP A 134 -4.07 2.75 12.09
N LYS A 135 -4.89 2.83 13.14
CA LYS A 135 -6.16 3.52 13.06
C LYS A 135 -5.95 5.03 13.06
N ILE A 136 -6.53 5.72 12.08
CA ILE A 136 -6.59 7.18 12.06
C ILE A 136 -7.69 7.63 13.02
N LEU A 137 -7.28 8.28 14.11
CA LEU A 137 -8.22 8.78 15.10
C LEU A 137 -9.05 9.93 14.54
N ASP A 138 -10.33 9.98 14.92
CA ASP A 138 -11.29 11.05 14.58
C ASP A 138 -11.57 11.26 13.08
N ALA A 139 -11.12 10.35 12.21
CA ALA A 139 -11.45 10.40 10.79
C ALA A 139 -12.94 10.09 10.56
N ASP A 140 -13.61 10.94 9.76
CA ASP A 140 -14.99 10.70 9.34
C ASP A 140 -15.05 9.65 8.23
N VAL A 141 -15.36 8.42 8.58
CA VAL A 141 -15.39 7.27 7.68
C VAL A 141 -16.24 7.51 6.44
N ASN A 142 -17.37 8.21 6.59
CA ASN A 142 -18.33 8.37 5.51
C ASN A 142 -17.84 9.29 4.39
N SER A 143 -17.13 10.35 4.77
CA SER A 143 -16.59 11.33 3.83
C SER A 143 -15.11 11.14 3.51
N PHE A 144 -14.44 10.14 4.11
CA PHE A 144 -13.01 9.91 3.89
C PHE A 144 -12.73 9.44 2.46
N GLU A 145 -11.83 10.16 1.79
CA GLU A 145 -11.40 9.88 0.42
C GLU A 145 -9.91 10.17 0.23
N ILE A 146 -9.29 9.45 -0.71
CA ILE A 146 -7.93 9.75 -1.17
C ILE A 146 -7.99 11.01 -2.03
N THR A 147 -7.04 11.92 -1.87
CA THR A 147 -6.98 13.16 -2.63
C THR A 147 -5.65 13.31 -3.38
N GLY A 148 -5.71 13.85 -4.60
CA GLY A 148 -4.57 14.00 -5.48
C GLY A 148 -4.16 12.71 -6.20
N LYS A 149 -3.11 12.83 -7.02
CA LYS A 149 -2.49 11.68 -7.69
C LYS A 149 -1.49 10.98 -6.78
N GLU A 150 -0.96 11.74 -5.83
CA GLU A 150 -0.04 11.25 -4.82
C GLU A 150 -0.84 10.46 -3.78
N ARG A 151 -0.43 9.22 -3.56
CA ARG A 151 -1.17 8.24 -2.76
C ARG A 151 -1.10 8.47 -1.25
N TYR A 152 -0.36 9.49 -0.82
CA TYR A 152 -0.09 9.79 0.59
C TYR A 152 -1.10 10.72 1.23
N TYR A 153 -1.82 11.50 0.42
CA TYR A 153 -2.81 12.46 0.92
C TYR A 153 -4.23 11.89 0.92
N ALA A 154 -4.95 12.18 1.99
CA ALA A 154 -6.36 11.89 2.11
C ALA A 154 -7.07 13.05 2.81
N LYS A 155 -8.39 13.09 2.72
CA LYS A 155 -9.21 14.05 3.45
C LYS A 155 -10.57 13.46 3.80
N ASP A 156 -11.19 14.06 4.79
CA ASP A 156 -12.61 13.93 5.05
C ASP A 156 -13.27 15.34 5.08
N LYS A 157 -14.51 15.43 5.50
CA LYS A 157 -15.22 16.72 5.58
C LYS A 157 -14.62 17.70 6.60
N ASN A 158 -13.85 17.20 7.58
CA ASN A 158 -13.33 17.97 8.71
C ASN A 158 -11.83 18.22 8.63
N SER A 159 -11.05 17.31 8.03
CA SER A 159 -9.60 17.25 8.15
C SER A 159 -8.93 16.82 6.86
N VAL A 160 -7.65 17.15 6.74
CA VAL A 160 -6.72 16.64 5.71
C VAL A 160 -5.65 15.81 6.39
N TYR A 161 -5.22 14.76 5.73
CA TYR A 161 -4.25 13.79 6.24
C TYR A 161 -3.09 13.62 5.26
N TYR A 162 -1.89 13.49 5.81
CA TYR A 162 -0.68 13.13 5.08
C TYR A 162 -0.01 11.95 5.79
N LEU A 163 0.22 10.84 5.07
CA LEU A 163 0.79 9.61 5.65
C LEU A 163 0.02 9.13 6.91
N GLY A 164 -1.31 9.25 6.90
CA GLY A 164 -2.16 8.85 8.01
C GLY A 164 -2.27 9.87 9.16
N GLU A 165 -1.42 10.89 9.19
CA GLU A 165 -1.44 11.91 10.21
C GLU A 165 -2.20 13.16 9.76
N LYS A 166 -2.91 13.79 10.69
CA LYS A 166 -3.69 14.99 10.42
C LYS A 166 -2.79 16.20 10.21
N ILE A 167 -3.02 16.95 9.12
CA ILE A 167 -2.39 18.26 8.90
C ILE A 167 -3.17 19.30 9.72
N GLU A 168 -2.58 19.75 10.83
CA GLU A 168 -3.26 20.66 11.73
C GLU A 168 -3.59 21.99 11.09
N GLY A 169 -4.86 22.41 11.24
CA GLY A 169 -5.37 23.68 10.70
C GLY A 169 -5.63 23.71 9.19
N ALA A 170 -5.36 22.63 8.46
CA ALA A 170 -5.65 22.58 7.02
C ALA A 170 -7.15 22.57 6.74
N ASN A 171 -7.57 23.40 5.78
CA ASN A 171 -8.95 23.49 5.34
C ASN A 171 -9.24 22.47 4.21
N PRO A 172 -9.98 21.36 4.48
CA PRO A 172 -10.21 20.31 3.48
C PRO A 172 -10.99 20.78 2.25
N LYS A 173 -11.76 21.87 2.35
CA LYS A 173 -12.53 22.44 1.23
C LYS A 173 -11.66 23.22 0.25
N ALA A 174 -10.59 23.85 0.75
CA ALA A 174 -9.68 24.67 -0.05
C ALA A 174 -8.35 23.96 -0.36
N PHE A 175 -8.12 22.78 0.22
CA PHE A 175 -6.85 22.06 0.12
C PHE A 175 -6.53 21.63 -1.30
N LYS A 176 -5.29 21.88 -1.71
CA LYS A 176 -4.74 21.52 -3.03
C LYS A 176 -3.31 21.03 -2.87
N ILE A 177 -2.99 19.95 -3.55
CA ILE A 177 -1.63 19.46 -3.70
C ILE A 177 -0.96 20.24 -4.83
N ILE A 178 0.29 20.63 -4.64
CA ILE A 178 1.08 21.39 -5.60
C ILE A 178 2.05 20.44 -6.28
N SER A 179 2.13 20.51 -7.61
CA SER A 179 3.06 19.76 -8.46
C SER A 179 3.12 18.27 -8.18
N ASP A 180 4.25 17.77 -7.69
CA ASP A 180 4.53 16.36 -7.42
C ASP A 180 4.14 15.89 -6.01
N GLY A 181 3.49 16.75 -5.23
CA GLY A 181 3.06 16.41 -3.88
C GLY A 181 4.02 16.80 -2.76
N SER A 182 5.18 17.39 -3.08
CA SER A 182 6.13 17.88 -2.07
C SER A 182 5.53 19.00 -1.22
N TYR A 183 4.67 19.82 -1.84
CA TYR A 183 3.93 20.88 -1.17
C TYR A 183 2.44 20.74 -1.38
N SER A 184 1.72 21.23 -0.40
CA SER A 184 0.26 21.42 -0.49
C SER A 184 -0.13 22.79 0.06
N LYS A 185 -1.32 23.25 -0.19
CA LYS A 185 -1.83 24.53 0.30
C LYS A 185 -3.33 24.52 0.48
N ASP A 186 -3.80 25.42 1.29
CA ASP A 186 -5.20 25.83 1.34
C ASP A 186 -5.36 27.34 1.08
N ASP A 187 -6.42 27.93 1.56
CA ASP A 187 -6.68 29.37 1.44
C ASP A 187 -5.82 30.24 2.36
N LYS A 188 -5.18 29.65 3.40
CA LYS A 188 -4.43 30.37 4.44
C LYS A 188 -2.95 30.03 4.48
N ASN A 189 -2.60 28.77 4.25
CA ASN A 189 -1.27 28.26 4.48
C ASN A 189 -0.73 27.46 3.29
N VAL A 190 0.59 27.37 3.24
CA VAL A 190 1.35 26.38 2.46
C VAL A 190 1.91 25.35 3.43
N TYR A 191 1.91 24.09 3.03
CA TYR A 191 2.38 22.97 3.84
C TYR A 191 3.48 22.19 3.09
N ALA A 192 4.47 21.73 3.83
CA ALA A 192 5.46 20.73 3.42
C ALA A 192 5.22 19.48 4.29
N GLY A 193 4.57 18.47 3.73
CA GLY A 193 4.07 17.34 4.52
C GLY A 193 3.08 17.82 5.59
N LEU A 194 3.42 17.60 6.88
CA LEU A 194 2.60 18.00 8.03
C LEU A 194 2.84 19.45 8.48
N GLU A 195 3.95 20.07 8.05
CA GLU A 195 4.42 21.34 8.61
C GLU A 195 3.96 22.54 7.78
N ILE A 196 3.59 23.62 8.48
CA ILE A 196 3.29 24.92 7.84
C ILE A 196 4.58 25.57 7.38
N VAL A 197 4.67 25.95 6.13
CA VAL A 197 5.77 26.75 5.57
C VAL A 197 5.58 28.21 6.01
N LYS A 198 6.24 28.57 7.12
CA LYS A 198 6.07 29.91 7.75
C LYS A 198 6.42 31.04 6.78
N GLY A 199 5.50 32.00 6.67
CA GLY A 199 5.69 33.20 5.85
C GLY A 199 5.43 33.01 4.35
N ALA A 200 5.13 31.80 3.89
CA ALA A 200 4.76 31.56 2.52
C ALA A 200 3.34 32.09 2.20
N ASP A 201 3.20 32.76 1.07
CA ASP A 201 1.93 33.27 0.57
C ASP A 201 1.23 32.21 -0.30
N PRO A 202 0.14 31.59 0.14
CA PRO A 202 -0.50 30.50 -0.60
C PRO A 202 -1.10 30.94 -1.96
N GLN A 203 -1.36 32.23 -2.16
CA GLN A 203 -1.94 32.73 -3.40
C GLN A 203 -0.91 32.77 -4.53
N THR A 204 0.35 33.04 -4.21
CA THR A 204 1.44 33.20 -5.19
C THR A 204 2.50 32.12 -5.13
N PHE A 205 2.40 31.19 -4.18
CA PHE A 205 3.36 30.09 -4.01
C PHE A 205 3.41 29.16 -5.21
N LYS A 206 4.65 28.90 -5.69
CA LYS A 206 4.95 28.00 -6.80
C LYS A 206 6.26 27.26 -6.56
N GLU A 207 6.32 26.02 -6.91
CA GLU A 207 7.57 25.28 -7.05
C GLU A 207 8.35 25.76 -8.25
N ILE A 208 9.68 25.69 -8.16
CA ILE A 208 10.60 25.94 -9.29
C ILE A 208 11.02 24.57 -9.81
N PHE A 209 10.36 24.15 -10.90
CA PHE A 209 10.53 22.83 -11.49
C PHE A 209 12.02 22.47 -11.72
N GLY A 210 12.39 21.23 -11.38
CA GLY A 210 13.75 20.73 -11.54
C GLY A 210 14.76 21.26 -10.51
N THR A 211 14.28 21.90 -9.45
CA THR A 211 15.13 22.41 -8.35
C THR A 211 14.52 22.08 -6.99
N ASN A 212 15.32 22.24 -5.94
CA ASN A 212 14.85 22.14 -4.56
C ASN A 212 14.34 23.49 -4.01
N TYR A 213 13.87 24.38 -4.87
CA TYR A 213 13.39 25.70 -4.48
C TYR A 213 11.93 25.91 -4.84
N ALA A 214 11.26 26.67 -3.99
CA ALA A 214 9.95 27.25 -4.26
C ALA A 214 10.02 28.75 -4.06
N ARG A 215 9.02 29.47 -4.61
CA ARG A 215 8.92 30.93 -4.45
C ARG A 215 7.47 31.35 -4.28
N ASP A 216 7.32 32.47 -3.61
CA ASP A 216 6.12 33.28 -3.67
C ASP A 216 6.46 34.74 -4.05
N LYS A 217 5.53 35.67 -3.88
CA LYS A 217 5.76 37.10 -4.17
C LYS A 217 6.82 37.75 -3.26
N ASN A 218 7.09 37.17 -2.07
CA ASN A 218 7.95 37.77 -1.05
C ASN A 218 9.25 37.00 -0.85
N ASN A 219 9.27 35.69 -1.15
CA ASN A 219 10.32 34.78 -0.68
C ASN A 219 10.79 33.81 -1.76
N ILE A 220 12.06 33.40 -1.68
CA ILE A 220 12.60 32.18 -2.28
C ILE A 220 12.89 31.21 -1.13
N LEU A 221 12.33 30.01 -1.20
CA LEU A 221 12.34 29.00 -0.15
C LEU A 221 13.13 27.78 -0.64
N ASN A 222 14.05 27.27 0.19
CA ASN A 222 14.87 26.10 -0.14
C ASN A 222 14.27 24.86 0.54
N PHE A 223 13.90 23.86 -0.25
CA PHE A 223 13.32 22.60 0.20
C PHE A 223 14.27 21.79 1.09
N CYS A 224 15.58 21.79 0.83
CA CYS A 224 16.56 21.04 1.64
C CYS A 224 16.61 21.48 3.11
N LEU A 225 16.24 22.73 3.41
CA LEU A 225 16.23 23.23 4.79
C LEU A 225 14.99 22.80 5.56
N LEU A 226 13.92 22.44 4.86
CA LEU A 226 12.66 22.00 5.48
C LEU A 226 12.62 20.48 5.73
N HIS A 227 13.42 19.69 5.00
CA HIS A 227 13.47 18.22 5.09
C HIS A 227 14.55 17.66 6.03
N ASN A 228 15.37 18.49 6.67
CA ASN A 228 16.36 18.03 7.66
C ASN A 228 15.76 17.44 8.96
N ILE A 229 14.43 17.20 8.99
CA ILE A 229 13.73 16.60 10.15
C ILE A 229 13.43 15.11 9.92
N PHE A 230 13.61 14.56 8.72
CA PHE A 230 13.18 13.18 8.41
C PHE A 230 14.27 12.23 7.87
N LEU A 231 15.54 12.43 8.28
CA LEU A 231 16.59 11.42 8.10
C LEU A 231 17.02 10.89 9.47
N PHE A 232 16.17 10.06 10.06
CA PHE A 232 16.58 9.08 11.09
C PHE A 232 15.75 7.80 10.93
#